data_c0e2cbdb305a1b4bfc3d53490dd5e158
#
_entry.id   c0e2cbdb305a1b4bfc3d53490dd5e158
#
_cell.length_a   1.000
_cell.length_b   1.000
_cell.length_c   1.000
_cell.angle_alpha   90.00
_cell.angle_beta   90.00
_cell.angle_gamma   90.00
#
_symmetry.space_group_name_H-M   'P 1'
#
loop_
_entity.id
_entity.type
_entity.pdbx_description
1 polymer ?
#
loop_
_entity_poly.entity_id
_entity_poly.type
_entity_poly.pdbx_seq_one_letter_code
_entity_poly.pdbx_strand_id
1 'polypeptide(L)'
;MIERESFFPENKRSVSGKNWVFRKIDESQTLMISQNHDLPEIISRVLVSRGVFNEDVNDFLSPKIKNSLTDPMQLIDMRKAAKRIVDAISKGEQIAIFGDYDVDGATSSALFYRFFQYLGYKAVIYIPDRMKEGYGPNDNAFRKLKNDKVSVVITVDCGTTAFQALETAKDLGIDVIVVDHHKAETKLPLSFAIINPNRMDENSDLGHLAAVGVSYLLIIAINRILRESGWFTSKKIAEPNLLKWLDLVALGTVCDLVPLRGLNRAFVSQGLKVAHRRKNVGIAALSEVAKIDEKINCYHIGFLIGPRINAGGRIG
;
A
#
# COMPACT_ATOMS: atom_id res chain seq x y z
N MET A 1 -3.23 -18.56 -30.87
CA MET A 1 -1.93 -17.84 -30.90
C MET A 1 -2.21 -16.45 -31.42
N ILE A 2 -1.85 -15.40 -30.67
CA ILE A 2 -2.04 -14.00 -31.10
C ILE A 2 -0.88 -13.72 -32.07
N GLU A 3 -1.16 -13.54 -33.36
CA GLU A 3 -0.17 -13.06 -34.32
C GLU A 3 0.36 -11.72 -33.86
N ARG A 4 1.65 -11.67 -33.55
CA ARG A 4 2.35 -10.44 -33.21
C ARG A 4 3.11 -9.98 -34.44
N GLU A 5 2.78 -8.79 -34.92
CA GLU A 5 3.50 -8.17 -36.04
C GLU A 5 4.97 -7.90 -35.65
N SER A 6 5.91 -8.42 -36.44
CA SER A 6 7.34 -8.21 -36.19
C SER A 6 7.76 -6.80 -36.59
N PHE A 7 8.57 -6.16 -35.76
CA PHE A 7 9.19 -4.85 -36.08
C PHE A 7 10.21 -4.97 -37.24
N PHE A 8 10.84 -6.13 -37.35
CA PHE A 8 11.83 -6.37 -38.41
C PHE A 8 11.20 -7.26 -39.52
N PRO A 9 11.67 -7.08 -40.80
CA PRO A 9 11.32 -8.01 -41.88
C PRO A 9 11.67 -9.45 -41.47
N GLU A 10 10.98 -10.41 -42.11
CA GLU A 10 11.27 -11.83 -41.90
C GLU A 10 12.76 -12.13 -41.96
N ASN A 11 13.25 -12.85 -40.94
CA ASN A 11 14.69 -13.22 -40.76
C ASN A 11 15.64 -12.13 -40.29
N LYS A 12 15.24 -10.90 -39.99
CA LYS A 12 16.13 -9.93 -39.34
C LYS A 12 15.87 -9.88 -37.83
N ARG A 13 16.99 -9.79 -37.09
CA ARG A 13 16.98 -9.65 -35.63
C ARG A 13 17.69 -8.37 -35.20
N SER A 14 17.39 -7.88 -34.01
CA SER A 14 18.16 -6.76 -33.43
C SER A 14 19.64 -7.12 -33.24
N VAL A 15 20.48 -6.13 -32.99
CA VAL A 15 21.90 -6.32 -32.67
C VAL A 15 22.12 -7.30 -31.49
N SER A 16 21.17 -7.34 -30.55
CA SER A 16 21.16 -8.30 -29.43
C SER A 16 20.56 -9.68 -29.79
N GLY A 17 20.31 -9.97 -31.07
CA GLY A 17 19.75 -11.24 -31.53
C GLY A 17 18.26 -11.45 -31.22
N LYS A 18 17.58 -10.44 -30.68
CA LYS A 18 16.14 -10.51 -30.28
C LYS A 18 15.23 -10.11 -31.43
N ASN A 19 14.09 -10.76 -31.51
CA ASN A 19 13.02 -10.33 -32.38
C ASN A 19 12.12 -9.34 -31.62
N TRP A 20 11.93 -8.15 -32.16
CA TRP A 20 11.06 -7.12 -31.60
C TRP A 20 9.71 -7.22 -32.28
N VAL A 21 8.67 -7.24 -31.48
CA VAL A 21 7.30 -7.30 -31.96
C VAL A 21 6.48 -6.16 -31.39
N PHE A 22 5.60 -5.59 -32.21
CA PHE A 22 4.65 -4.59 -31.72
C PHE A 22 3.60 -5.23 -30.80
N ARG A 23 3.20 -4.51 -29.77
CA ARG A 23 1.96 -4.83 -29.09
C ARG A 23 0.82 -4.55 -30.05
N LYS A 24 -0.13 -5.46 -30.13
CA LYS A 24 -1.40 -5.19 -30.82
C LYS A 24 -2.12 -4.07 -30.07
N ILE A 25 -2.40 -2.99 -30.77
CA ILE A 25 -3.12 -1.82 -30.25
C ILE A 25 -4.29 -1.49 -31.14
N ASP A 26 -5.24 -0.76 -30.60
CA ASP A 26 -6.34 -0.20 -31.35
C ASP A 26 -5.92 1.15 -31.96
N GLU A 27 -5.75 1.17 -33.29
CA GLU A 27 -5.32 2.36 -34.02
C GLU A 27 -6.39 3.48 -33.96
N SER A 28 -7.68 3.12 -33.92
CA SER A 28 -8.76 4.09 -33.81
C SER A 28 -8.71 4.80 -32.47
N GLN A 29 -8.49 4.06 -31.38
CA GLN A 29 -8.27 4.65 -30.06
C GLN A 29 -7.00 5.51 -30.00
N THR A 30 -5.94 5.08 -30.66
CA THR A 30 -4.69 5.85 -30.75
C THR A 30 -4.92 7.22 -31.37
N LEU A 31 -5.58 7.26 -32.52
CA LEU A 31 -5.91 8.52 -33.22
C LEU A 31 -6.85 9.37 -32.39
N MET A 32 -7.88 8.79 -31.79
CA MET A 32 -8.84 9.50 -30.94
C MET A 32 -8.14 10.17 -29.74
N ILE A 33 -7.26 9.45 -29.03
CA ILE A 33 -6.48 9.99 -27.91
C ILE A 33 -5.57 11.12 -28.40
N SER A 34 -4.86 10.91 -29.51
CA SER A 34 -3.96 11.90 -30.09
C SER A 34 -4.68 13.22 -30.38
N GLN A 35 -5.85 13.15 -31.02
CA GLN A 35 -6.63 14.32 -31.40
C GLN A 35 -7.32 14.99 -30.21
N ASN A 36 -7.94 14.20 -29.31
CA ASN A 36 -8.70 14.76 -28.19
C ASN A 36 -7.83 15.39 -27.10
N HIS A 37 -6.57 14.94 -26.97
CA HIS A 37 -5.68 15.39 -25.90
C HIS A 37 -4.44 16.14 -26.43
N ASP A 38 -4.39 16.45 -27.72
CA ASP A 38 -3.25 17.11 -28.38
C ASP A 38 -1.91 16.43 -28.03
N LEU A 39 -1.88 15.11 -28.14
CA LEU A 39 -0.71 14.30 -27.82
C LEU A 39 -0.04 13.77 -29.09
N PRO A 40 1.31 13.69 -29.13
CA PRO A 40 2.00 12.97 -30.19
C PRO A 40 1.49 11.53 -30.30
N GLU A 41 1.31 11.04 -31.54
CA GLU A 41 0.78 9.70 -31.80
C GLU A 41 1.53 8.61 -31.05
N ILE A 42 2.88 8.71 -30.96
CA ILE A 42 3.69 7.75 -30.23
C ILE A 42 3.32 7.66 -28.75
N ILE A 43 2.95 8.77 -28.11
CA ILE A 43 2.50 8.80 -26.72
C ILE A 43 1.13 8.12 -26.62
N SER A 44 0.21 8.43 -27.54
CA SER A 44 -1.12 7.81 -27.60
C SER A 44 -1.03 6.29 -27.79
N ARG A 45 -0.13 5.81 -28.66
CA ARG A 45 0.18 4.37 -28.82
C ARG A 45 0.65 3.73 -27.51
N VAL A 46 1.51 4.40 -26.76
CA VAL A 46 1.98 3.91 -25.45
C VAL A 46 0.83 3.85 -24.46
N LEU A 47 -0.04 4.86 -24.41
CA LEU A 47 -1.21 4.89 -23.53
C LEU A 47 -2.17 3.73 -23.86
N VAL A 48 -2.58 3.57 -25.12
CA VAL A 48 -3.44 2.49 -25.58
C VAL A 48 -2.82 1.12 -25.26
N SER A 49 -1.51 0.95 -25.51
CA SER A 49 -0.80 -0.30 -25.20
C SER A 49 -0.78 -0.66 -23.71
N ARG A 50 -1.07 0.31 -22.85
CA ARG A 50 -1.19 0.15 -21.38
C ARG A 50 -2.63 0.02 -20.92
N GLY A 51 -3.59 0.00 -21.83
CA GLY A 51 -5.03 -0.09 -21.51
C GLY A 51 -5.61 1.20 -20.96
N VAL A 52 -5.02 2.35 -21.32
CA VAL A 52 -5.57 3.67 -20.96
C VAL A 52 -6.61 4.05 -22.00
N PHE A 53 -7.84 4.28 -21.57
CA PHE A 53 -8.92 4.75 -22.41
C PHE A 53 -8.92 6.28 -22.53
N ASN A 54 -9.65 6.80 -23.54
CA ASN A 54 -9.67 8.22 -23.82
C ASN A 54 -10.08 9.09 -22.62
N GLU A 55 -11.06 8.66 -21.85
CA GLU A 55 -11.55 9.33 -20.65
C GLU A 55 -10.53 9.36 -19.50
N ASP A 56 -9.63 8.39 -19.44
CA ASP A 56 -8.67 8.23 -18.34
C ASP A 56 -7.34 8.96 -18.59
N VAL A 57 -7.10 9.47 -19.79
CA VAL A 57 -5.80 10.02 -20.21
C VAL A 57 -5.32 11.13 -19.26
N ASN A 58 -6.17 12.06 -18.92
CA ASN A 58 -5.82 13.20 -18.05
C ASN A 58 -5.42 12.73 -16.64
N ASP A 59 -6.19 11.81 -16.06
CA ASP A 59 -5.90 11.27 -14.74
C ASP A 59 -4.68 10.34 -14.77
N PHE A 60 -4.43 9.64 -15.88
CA PHE A 60 -3.23 8.84 -16.04
C PHE A 60 -1.96 9.70 -16.15
N LEU A 61 -1.98 10.78 -16.93
CA LEU A 61 -0.83 11.66 -17.13
C LEU A 61 -0.58 12.59 -15.95
N SER A 62 -1.63 13.04 -15.28
CA SER A 62 -1.56 13.96 -14.13
C SER A 62 -2.42 13.46 -12.95
N PRO A 63 -2.06 12.32 -12.34
CA PRO A 63 -2.87 11.69 -11.33
C PRO A 63 -2.98 12.56 -10.08
N LYS A 64 -4.23 12.76 -9.63
CA LYS A 64 -4.56 13.53 -8.43
C LYS A 64 -5.28 12.63 -7.44
N ILE A 65 -4.86 12.64 -6.18
CA ILE A 65 -5.52 11.85 -5.12
C ILE A 65 -7.01 12.19 -5.05
N LYS A 66 -7.36 13.48 -5.16
CA LYS A 66 -8.76 13.93 -5.10
C LYS A 66 -9.66 13.24 -6.13
N ASN A 67 -9.13 12.91 -7.31
CA ASN A 67 -9.91 12.28 -8.39
C ASN A 67 -9.95 10.75 -8.25
N SER A 68 -8.88 10.16 -7.67
CA SER A 68 -8.71 8.70 -7.60
C SER A 68 -9.12 8.11 -6.24
N LEU A 69 -9.23 8.93 -5.20
CA LEU A 69 -9.59 8.47 -3.86
C LEU A 69 -11.10 8.23 -3.78
N THR A 70 -11.46 6.97 -3.68
CA THR A 70 -12.83 6.53 -3.37
C THR A 70 -13.09 6.60 -1.87
N ASP A 71 -14.36 6.51 -1.45
CA ASP A 71 -14.67 6.46 -0.01
C ASP A 71 -14.08 5.19 0.61
N PRO A 72 -13.14 5.27 1.57
CA PRO A 72 -12.60 4.09 2.24
C PRO A 72 -13.66 3.19 2.87
N MET A 73 -14.80 3.75 3.26
CA MET A 73 -15.88 3.01 3.93
C MET A 73 -16.61 2.01 3.01
N GLN A 74 -16.32 2.01 1.70
CA GLN A 74 -16.85 1.01 0.77
C GLN A 74 -16.16 -0.36 0.92
N LEU A 75 -14.91 -0.41 1.41
CA LEU A 75 -14.23 -1.68 1.69
C LEU A 75 -14.93 -2.42 2.82
N ILE A 76 -15.11 -3.73 2.63
CA ILE A 76 -15.72 -4.60 3.64
C ILE A 76 -14.90 -4.50 4.93
N ASP A 77 -15.59 -4.51 6.06
CA ASP A 77 -15.06 -4.38 7.42
C ASP A 77 -14.34 -3.05 7.76
N MET A 78 -14.13 -2.13 6.81
CA MET A 78 -13.44 -0.87 7.06
C MET A 78 -14.06 -0.07 8.21
N ARG A 79 -15.38 0.12 8.19
CA ARG A 79 -16.07 0.86 9.25
C ARG A 79 -15.97 0.16 10.61
N LYS A 80 -16.08 -1.17 10.63
CA LYS A 80 -15.97 -2.01 11.83
C LYS A 80 -14.59 -1.89 12.45
N ALA A 81 -13.55 -2.03 11.63
CA ALA A 81 -12.17 -1.89 12.04
C ALA A 81 -11.83 -0.49 12.56
N ALA A 82 -12.21 0.55 11.80
CA ALA A 82 -11.94 1.93 12.19
C ALA A 82 -12.60 2.30 13.51
N LYS A 83 -13.86 1.90 13.72
CA LYS A 83 -14.55 2.09 15.01
C LYS A 83 -13.85 1.37 16.15
N ARG A 84 -13.46 0.12 15.98
CA ARG A 84 -12.76 -0.66 17.02
C ARG A 84 -11.45 0.00 17.45
N ILE A 85 -10.70 0.54 16.48
CA ILE A 85 -9.45 1.26 16.77
C ILE A 85 -9.74 2.57 17.52
N VAL A 86 -10.76 3.33 17.11
CA VAL A 86 -11.17 4.56 17.80
C VAL A 86 -11.63 4.26 19.24
N ASP A 87 -12.35 3.17 19.45
CA ASP A 87 -12.78 2.72 20.78
C ASP A 87 -11.56 2.35 21.65
N ALA A 88 -10.58 1.65 21.08
CA ALA A 88 -9.33 1.32 21.79
C ALA A 88 -8.56 2.58 22.19
N ILE A 89 -8.41 3.55 21.29
CA ILE A 89 -7.77 4.85 21.59
C ILE A 89 -8.52 5.56 22.72
N SER A 90 -9.85 5.57 22.68
CA SER A 90 -10.68 6.28 23.64
C SER A 90 -10.61 5.65 25.03
N LYS A 91 -10.52 4.32 25.09
CA LYS A 91 -10.42 3.55 26.34
C LYS A 91 -8.99 3.39 26.86
N GLY A 92 -7.98 3.81 26.09
CA GLY A 92 -6.57 3.61 26.44
C GLY A 92 -6.13 2.14 26.39
N GLU A 93 -6.78 1.31 25.59
CA GLU A 93 -6.42 -0.09 25.40
C GLU A 93 -5.07 -0.21 24.67
N GLN A 94 -4.23 -1.19 25.01
CA GLN A 94 -2.96 -1.36 24.31
C GLN A 94 -3.16 -1.93 22.92
N ILE A 95 -2.70 -1.20 21.90
CA ILE A 95 -2.69 -1.61 20.49
C ILE A 95 -1.30 -2.06 20.08
N ALA A 96 -1.20 -3.16 19.32
CA ALA A 96 0.01 -3.54 18.63
C ALA A 96 -0.20 -3.50 17.10
N ILE A 97 0.85 -3.14 16.40
CA ILE A 97 0.97 -3.21 14.94
C ILE A 97 1.87 -4.40 14.64
N PHE A 98 1.32 -5.42 14.01
CA PHE A 98 2.06 -6.61 13.61
C PHE A 98 2.35 -6.52 12.10
N GLY A 99 3.59 -6.22 11.72
CA GLY A 99 3.98 -6.02 10.33
C GLY A 99 4.77 -7.18 9.76
N ASP A 100 4.71 -7.34 8.43
CA ASP A 100 5.71 -8.12 7.73
C ASP A 100 7.07 -7.40 7.73
N TYR A 101 8.12 -8.15 7.48
CA TYR A 101 9.52 -7.66 7.49
C TYR A 101 9.98 -7.01 6.18
N ASP A 102 9.18 -7.07 5.12
CA ASP A 102 9.49 -6.44 3.84
C ASP A 102 9.13 -4.94 3.81
N VAL A 103 9.32 -4.28 2.66
CA VAL A 103 9.10 -2.83 2.57
C VAL A 103 7.64 -2.46 2.72
N ASP A 104 6.70 -3.27 2.23
CA ASP A 104 5.28 -2.96 2.33
C ASP A 104 4.78 -3.10 3.77
N GLY A 105 5.15 -4.20 4.45
CA GLY A 105 4.88 -4.38 5.87
C GLY A 105 5.55 -3.32 6.75
N ALA A 106 6.82 -3.00 6.47
CA ALA A 106 7.57 -1.99 7.23
C ALA A 106 6.98 -0.58 7.06
N THR A 107 6.61 -0.17 5.83
CA THR A 107 6.02 1.14 5.57
C THR A 107 4.60 1.26 6.12
N SER A 108 3.81 0.18 6.05
CA SER A 108 2.48 0.07 6.68
C SER A 108 2.58 0.24 8.20
N SER A 109 3.51 -0.47 8.82
CA SER A 109 3.78 -0.37 10.26
C SER A 109 4.21 1.04 10.66
N ALA A 110 5.15 1.64 9.92
CA ALA A 110 5.63 2.99 10.16
C ALA A 110 4.51 4.04 10.00
N LEU A 111 3.60 3.83 9.05
CA LEU A 111 2.48 4.71 8.79
C LEU A 111 1.50 4.74 9.97
N PHE A 112 1.09 3.56 10.48
CA PHE A 112 0.27 3.46 11.69
C PHE A 112 0.98 4.01 12.92
N TYR A 113 2.26 3.69 13.09
CA TYR A 113 3.04 4.20 14.23
C TYR A 113 3.09 5.73 14.25
N ARG A 114 3.35 6.36 13.10
CA ARG A 114 3.35 7.83 12.98
C ARG A 114 1.98 8.42 13.26
N PHE A 115 0.91 7.77 12.79
CA PHE A 115 -0.44 8.22 13.06
C PHE A 115 -0.77 8.15 14.56
N PHE A 116 -0.52 7.03 15.22
CA PHE A 116 -0.74 6.90 16.67
C PHE A 116 0.14 7.86 17.47
N GLN A 117 1.41 7.99 17.11
CA GLN A 117 2.32 8.95 17.75
C GLN A 117 1.80 10.40 17.64
N TYR A 118 1.26 10.77 16.47
CA TYR A 118 0.65 12.10 16.28
C TYR A 118 -0.56 12.32 17.19
N LEU A 119 -1.35 11.28 17.44
CA LEU A 119 -2.47 11.32 18.37
C LEU A 119 -2.05 11.31 19.86
N GLY A 120 -0.75 11.23 20.14
CA GLY A 120 -0.24 11.06 21.50
C GLY A 120 -0.45 9.65 22.06
N TYR A 121 -0.69 8.67 21.20
CA TYR A 121 -0.97 7.28 21.57
C TYR A 121 0.24 6.39 21.30
N LYS A 122 0.62 5.56 22.30
CA LYS A 122 1.78 4.67 22.20
C LYS A 122 1.35 3.28 21.76
N ALA A 123 1.55 2.97 20.49
CA ALA A 123 1.36 1.61 19.95
C ALA A 123 2.66 0.79 20.05
N VAL A 124 2.53 -0.53 20.19
CA VAL A 124 3.65 -1.48 20.12
C VAL A 124 3.84 -1.88 18.65
N ILE A 125 5.08 -1.94 18.18
CA ILE A 125 5.41 -2.54 16.89
C ILE A 125 5.95 -3.95 17.15
N TYR A 126 5.44 -4.93 16.43
CA TYR A 126 5.93 -6.29 16.41
C TYR A 126 6.20 -6.71 14.97
N ILE A 127 7.44 -7.01 14.66
CA ILE A 127 7.86 -7.58 13.37
C ILE A 127 8.50 -8.92 13.69
N PRO A 128 7.99 -10.04 13.15
CA PRO A 128 8.54 -11.36 13.43
C PRO A 128 9.95 -11.50 12.86
N ASP A 129 10.81 -12.18 13.60
CA ASP A 129 12.12 -12.60 13.11
C ASP A 129 11.91 -13.70 12.05
N ARG A 130 12.24 -13.39 10.80
CA ARG A 130 12.05 -14.29 9.67
C ARG A 130 12.68 -15.68 9.88
N MET A 131 13.85 -15.72 10.50
CA MET A 131 14.64 -16.95 10.68
C MET A 131 14.11 -17.82 11.82
N LYS A 132 13.52 -17.21 12.87
CA LYS A 132 13.06 -17.89 14.07
C LYS A 132 11.55 -18.12 14.08
N GLU A 133 10.78 -17.15 13.54
CA GLU A 133 9.33 -17.11 13.66
C GLU A 133 8.62 -17.37 12.33
N GLY A 134 9.33 -17.26 11.20
CA GLY A 134 8.77 -17.43 9.87
C GLY A 134 8.02 -16.18 9.36
N TYR A 135 7.08 -16.41 8.44
CA TYR A 135 6.27 -15.36 7.82
C TYR A 135 4.92 -15.23 8.53
N GLY A 136 4.53 -13.99 8.80
CA GLY A 136 3.20 -13.64 9.27
C GLY A 136 2.91 -13.97 10.74
N PRO A 137 1.65 -13.80 11.16
CA PRO A 137 1.23 -14.03 12.53
C PRO A 137 1.42 -15.51 12.97
N ASN A 138 1.87 -15.69 14.20
CA ASN A 138 2.07 -17.00 14.81
C ASN A 138 1.58 -17.00 16.26
N ASP A 139 1.33 -18.21 16.80
CA ASP A 139 0.76 -18.41 18.13
C ASP A 139 1.62 -17.79 19.24
N ASN A 140 2.96 -17.96 19.14
CA ASN A 140 3.89 -17.46 20.15
C ASN A 140 3.89 -15.92 20.22
N ALA A 141 3.81 -15.29 19.06
CA ALA A 141 3.71 -13.82 18.98
C ALA A 141 2.43 -13.31 19.67
N PHE A 142 1.28 -13.94 19.44
CA PHE A 142 0.03 -13.54 20.12
C PHE A 142 0.09 -13.79 21.63
N ARG A 143 0.68 -14.91 22.08
CA ARG A 143 0.88 -15.16 23.52
C ARG A 143 1.77 -14.09 24.16
N LYS A 144 2.84 -13.68 23.48
CA LYS A 144 3.72 -12.61 23.94
C LYS A 144 2.97 -11.27 24.02
N LEU A 145 2.26 -10.91 22.95
CA LEU A 145 1.46 -9.68 22.91
C LEU A 145 0.38 -9.66 24.00
N LYS A 146 -0.23 -10.82 24.32
CA LYS A 146 -1.17 -10.95 25.44
C LYS A 146 -0.51 -10.69 26.78
N ASN A 147 0.69 -11.23 27.01
CA ASN A 147 1.46 -10.94 28.23
C ASN A 147 1.79 -9.47 28.37
N ASP A 148 2.01 -8.79 27.25
CA ASP A 148 2.22 -7.33 27.17
C ASP A 148 0.91 -6.54 27.27
N LYS A 149 -0.22 -7.18 27.64
CA LYS A 149 -1.55 -6.58 27.83
C LYS A 149 -2.15 -5.97 26.56
N VAL A 150 -1.72 -6.43 25.38
CA VAL A 150 -2.31 -5.99 24.11
C VAL A 150 -3.72 -6.54 23.98
N SER A 151 -4.66 -5.66 23.64
CA SER A 151 -6.08 -5.99 23.44
C SER A 151 -6.48 -5.97 21.97
N VAL A 152 -5.79 -5.17 21.15
CA VAL A 152 -6.03 -5.03 19.71
C VAL A 152 -4.73 -5.20 18.96
N VAL A 153 -4.75 -6.04 17.94
CA VAL A 153 -3.63 -6.21 17.01
C VAL A 153 -4.08 -5.80 15.61
N ILE A 154 -3.33 -4.92 14.98
CA ILE A 154 -3.49 -4.58 13.57
C ILE A 154 -2.39 -5.32 12.83
N THR A 155 -2.74 -6.38 12.07
CA THR A 155 -1.77 -7.01 11.18
C THR A 155 -1.71 -6.23 9.87
N VAL A 156 -0.52 -6.00 9.35
CA VAL A 156 -0.31 -5.27 8.10
C VAL A 156 0.56 -6.09 7.16
N ASP A 157 0.11 -6.22 5.91
CA ASP A 157 0.76 -6.98 4.85
C ASP A 157 0.87 -8.48 5.16
N CYS A 158 0.02 -8.99 6.02
CA CYS A 158 -0.10 -10.39 6.39
C CYS A 158 -1.41 -10.65 7.14
N GLY A 159 -1.75 -11.92 7.29
CA GLY A 159 -2.84 -12.35 8.16
C GLY A 159 -4.04 -12.95 7.44
N THR A 160 -4.28 -12.67 6.17
CA THR A 160 -5.44 -13.17 5.42
C THR A 160 -5.52 -14.70 5.39
N THR A 161 -4.38 -15.41 5.50
CA THR A 161 -4.32 -16.88 5.50
C THR A 161 -3.84 -17.48 6.84
N ALA A 162 -3.73 -16.66 7.88
CA ALA A 162 -3.20 -17.09 9.19
C ALA A 162 -4.27 -17.73 10.10
N PHE A 163 -4.94 -18.78 9.62
CA PHE A 163 -6.10 -19.39 10.29
C PHE A 163 -5.84 -19.78 11.74
N GLN A 164 -4.82 -20.59 11.99
CA GLN A 164 -4.51 -21.11 13.31
C GLN A 164 -4.09 -20.00 14.27
N ALA A 165 -3.21 -19.10 13.83
CA ALA A 165 -2.72 -18.03 14.67
C ALA A 165 -3.85 -17.06 15.08
N LEU A 166 -4.80 -16.77 14.16
CA LEU A 166 -5.93 -15.89 14.45
C LEU A 166 -6.96 -16.58 15.39
N GLU A 167 -7.12 -17.89 15.30
CA GLU A 167 -7.90 -18.67 16.27
C GLU A 167 -7.28 -18.57 17.67
N THR A 168 -5.96 -18.78 17.79
CA THR A 168 -5.22 -18.56 19.05
C THR A 168 -5.41 -17.14 19.59
N ALA A 169 -5.34 -16.12 18.74
CA ALA A 169 -5.56 -14.72 19.17
C ALA A 169 -6.97 -14.51 19.74
N LYS A 170 -7.99 -15.11 19.11
CA LYS A 170 -9.37 -15.07 19.56
C LYS A 170 -9.52 -15.74 20.93
N ASP A 171 -8.92 -16.93 21.13
CA ASP A 171 -8.97 -17.65 22.41
C ASP A 171 -8.27 -16.87 23.54
N LEU A 172 -7.25 -16.09 23.18
CA LEU A 172 -6.57 -15.18 24.11
C LEU A 172 -7.37 -13.87 24.38
N GLY A 173 -8.52 -13.68 23.72
CA GLY A 173 -9.30 -12.46 23.84
C GLY A 173 -8.58 -11.23 23.26
N ILE A 174 -7.89 -11.38 22.14
CA ILE A 174 -7.26 -10.31 21.37
C ILE A 174 -8.11 -10.07 20.12
N ASP A 175 -8.56 -8.83 19.92
CA ASP A 175 -9.21 -8.42 18.68
C ASP A 175 -8.16 -8.19 17.58
N VAL A 176 -8.19 -9.01 16.54
CA VAL A 176 -7.27 -8.86 15.40
C VAL A 176 -7.99 -8.18 14.24
N ILE A 177 -7.39 -7.10 13.74
CA ILE A 177 -7.79 -6.37 12.53
C ILE A 177 -6.76 -6.66 11.47
N VAL A 178 -7.14 -7.44 10.45
CA VAL A 178 -6.26 -7.78 9.33
C VAL A 178 -6.35 -6.68 8.27
N VAL A 179 -5.19 -6.12 7.89
CA VAL A 179 -5.04 -5.14 6.80
C VAL A 179 -4.06 -5.73 5.80
N ASP A 180 -4.58 -6.30 4.73
CA ASP A 180 -3.82 -7.12 3.81
C ASP A 180 -4.26 -6.87 2.37
N HIS A 181 -3.49 -7.36 1.40
CA HIS A 181 -3.81 -7.28 -0.02
C HIS A 181 -3.54 -8.60 -0.76
N HIS A 182 -3.03 -9.59 -0.07
CA HIS A 182 -2.79 -10.91 -0.65
C HIS A 182 -4.10 -11.59 -1.06
N LYS A 183 -4.04 -12.50 -2.01
CA LYS A 183 -5.21 -13.27 -2.43
C LYS A 183 -5.80 -14.04 -1.26
N ALA A 184 -7.09 -13.83 -1.03
CA ALA A 184 -7.81 -14.53 0.02
C ALA A 184 -8.38 -15.86 -0.50
N GLU A 185 -8.54 -16.81 0.41
CA GLU A 185 -9.30 -18.02 0.18
C GLU A 185 -10.80 -17.75 0.30
N THR A 186 -11.63 -18.70 -0.15
CA THR A 186 -13.09 -18.60 0.00
C THR A 186 -13.51 -18.53 1.47
N LYS A 187 -12.82 -19.27 2.35
CA LYS A 187 -12.97 -19.18 3.78
C LYS A 187 -11.96 -18.21 4.34
N LEU A 188 -12.42 -17.27 5.15
CA LEU A 188 -11.55 -16.31 5.85
C LEU A 188 -11.25 -16.78 7.27
N PRO A 189 -10.08 -16.41 7.83
CA PRO A 189 -9.74 -16.75 9.21
C PRO A 189 -10.62 -15.99 10.22
N LEU A 190 -10.70 -16.53 11.43
CA LEU A 190 -11.44 -15.91 12.53
C LEU A 190 -10.70 -14.65 13.02
N SER A 191 -11.26 -13.49 12.77
CA SER A 191 -10.71 -12.21 13.20
C SER A 191 -11.81 -11.24 13.57
N PHE A 192 -11.46 -10.12 14.21
CA PHE A 192 -12.44 -9.06 14.46
C PHE A 192 -12.87 -8.40 13.13
N ALA A 193 -11.93 -8.09 12.24
CA ALA A 193 -12.21 -7.49 10.93
C ALA A 193 -11.11 -7.88 9.93
N ILE A 194 -11.45 -8.03 8.64
CA ILE A 194 -10.50 -8.26 7.55
C ILE A 194 -10.74 -7.23 6.46
N ILE A 195 -9.81 -6.28 6.36
CA ILE A 195 -9.80 -5.29 5.28
C ILE A 195 -8.79 -5.79 4.24
N ASN A 196 -9.33 -6.38 3.18
CA ASN A 196 -8.51 -6.88 2.08
C ASN A 196 -9.28 -6.73 0.77
N PRO A 197 -8.82 -5.88 -0.17
CA PRO A 197 -9.50 -5.67 -1.44
C PRO A 197 -9.48 -6.87 -2.39
N ASN A 198 -8.74 -7.94 -2.04
CA ASN A 198 -8.68 -9.20 -2.79
C ASN A 198 -9.47 -10.34 -2.12
N ARG A 199 -10.39 -10.03 -1.20
CA ARG A 199 -11.39 -10.98 -0.70
C ARG A 199 -12.35 -11.37 -1.82
N MET A 200 -12.85 -12.62 -1.77
CA MET A 200 -13.79 -13.13 -2.79
C MET A 200 -15.15 -12.42 -2.78
N ASP A 201 -15.53 -11.86 -1.63
CA ASP A 201 -16.79 -11.12 -1.42
C ASP A 201 -16.63 -9.60 -1.55
N GLU A 202 -15.42 -9.09 -1.89
CA GLU A 202 -15.15 -7.66 -2.07
C GLU A 202 -15.51 -7.22 -3.50
N ASN A 203 -16.19 -6.08 -3.61
CA ASN A 203 -16.65 -5.52 -4.87
C ASN A 203 -15.98 -4.17 -5.23
N SER A 204 -15.03 -3.72 -4.42
CA SER A 204 -14.27 -2.50 -4.76
C SER A 204 -13.26 -2.78 -5.89
N ASP A 205 -13.01 -1.81 -6.74
CA ASP A 205 -11.95 -1.91 -7.77
C ASP A 205 -10.57 -1.57 -7.20
N LEU A 206 -10.30 -1.96 -5.93
CA LEU A 206 -9.09 -1.63 -5.19
C LEU A 206 -8.11 -2.81 -5.04
N GLY A 207 -8.39 -3.95 -5.68
CA GLY A 207 -7.55 -5.15 -5.61
C GLY A 207 -6.11 -4.97 -6.14
N HIS A 208 -5.80 -3.82 -6.71
CA HIS A 208 -4.45 -3.46 -7.15
C HIS A 208 -3.62 -2.74 -6.09
N LEU A 209 -4.18 -2.41 -4.90
CA LEU A 209 -3.45 -1.73 -3.84
C LEU A 209 -2.44 -2.65 -3.16
N ALA A 210 -1.29 -2.09 -2.76
CA ALA A 210 -0.39 -2.68 -1.79
C ALA A 210 -0.96 -2.53 -0.37
N ALA A 211 -0.47 -3.28 0.61
CA ALA A 211 -0.96 -3.21 1.98
C ALA A 211 -0.79 -1.82 2.61
N VAL A 212 0.26 -1.08 2.26
CA VAL A 212 0.43 0.31 2.70
C VAL A 212 -0.66 1.23 2.15
N GLY A 213 -1.16 0.98 0.94
CA GLY A 213 -2.30 1.69 0.37
C GLY A 213 -3.59 1.42 1.15
N VAL A 214 -3.86 0.15 1.47
CA VAL A 214 -5.01 -0.26 2.30
C VAL A 214 -4.88 0.31 3.71
N SER A 215 -3.69 0.27 4.30
CA SER A 215 -3.36 0.88 5.59
C SER A 215 -3.65 2.39 5.62
N TYR A 216 -3.28 3.08 4.54
CA TYR A 216 -3.55 4.51 4.41
C TYR A 216 -5.05 4.80 4.33
N LEU A 217 -5.83 3.97 3.63
CA LEU A 217 -7.29 4.09 3.61
C LEU A 217 -7.92 3.88 4.99
N LEU A 218 -7.42 2.91 5.77
CA LEU A 218 -7.90 2.70 7.14
C LEU A 218 -7.55 3.89 8.04
N ILE A 219 -6.37 4.48 7.90
CA ILE A 219 -6.01 5.70 8.65
C ILE A 219 -6.92 6.86 8.27
N ILE A 220 -7.27 7.03 6.99
CA ILE A 220 -8.27 8.04 6.58
C ILE A 220 -9.62 7.77 7.24
N ALA A 221 -10.06 6.52 7.31
CA ALA A 221 -11.32 6.14 7.94
C ALA A 221 -11.31 6.43 9.45
N ILE A 222 -10.24 6.06 10.16
CA ILE A 222 -10.06 6.36 11.59
C ILE A 222 -10.07 7.88 11.82
N ASN A 223 -9.28 8.61 11.03
CA ASN A 223 -9.18 10.07 11.13
C ASN A 223 -10.54 10.75 10.93
N ARG A 224 -11.34 10.27 9.96
CA ARG A 224 -12.71 10.74 9.73
C ARG A 224 -13.59 10.54 10.95
N ILE A 225 -13.59 9.34 11.56
CA ILE A 225 -14.41 9.05 12.75
C ILE A 225 -13.96 9.92 13.92
N LEU A 226 -12.67 10.11 14.15
CA LEU A 226 -12.14 10.99 15.20
C LEU A 226 -12.56 12.44 14.99
N ARG A 227 -12.58 12.93 13.74
CA ARG A 227 -13.04 14.27 13.39
C ARG A 227 -14.54 14.42 13.65
N GLU A 228 -15.35 13.48 13.15
CA GLU A 228 -16.81 13.50 13.28
C GLU A 228 -17.26 13.40 14.74
N SER A 229 -16.51 12.69 15.60
CA SER A 229 -16.77 12.61 17.04
C SER A 229 -16.31 13.84 17.84
N GLY A 230 -15.68 14.82 17.21
CA GLY A 230 -15.11 15.98 17.91
C GLY A 230 -13.87 15.67 18.75
N TRP A 231 -13.23 14.50 18.56
CA TRP A 231 -12.08 14.06 19.35
C TRP A 231 -10.91 15.05 19.30
N PHE A 232 -10.57 15.56 18.12
CA PHE A 232 -9.48 16.53 17.94
C PHE A 232 -9.72 17.81 18.75
N THR A 233 -10.95 18.31 18.73
CA THR A 233 -11.35 19.50 19.51
C THR A 233 -11.26 19.23 21.00
N SER A 234 -11.75 18.07 21.48
CA SER A 234 -11.71 17.70 22.89
C SER A 234 -10.29 17.52 23.42
N LYS A 235 -9.38 17.01 22.58
CA LYS A 235 -7.96 16.83 22.94
C LYS A 235 -7.10 18.08 22.66
N LYS A 236 -7.66 19.13 22.05
CA LYS A 236 -6.93 20.34 21.63
C LYS A 236 -5.73 20.04 20.73
N ILE A 237 -5.87 19.06 19.85
CA ILE A 237 -4.88 18.63 18.87
C ILE A 237 -5.42 18.97 17.47
N ALA A 238 -4.57 19.52 16.61
CA ALA A 238 -4.93 19.73 15.21
C ALA A 238 -5.11 18.40 14.48
N GLU A 239 -6.00 18.34 13.49
CA GLU A 239 -6.13 17.16 12.63
C GLU A 239 -4.83 16.94 11.82
N PRO A 240 -4.31 15.69 11.73
CA PRO A 240 -3.07 15.42 11.01
C PRO A 240 -3.24 15.63 9.50
N ASN A 241 -2.22 16.24 8.89
CA ASN A 241 -2.16 16.32 7.43
C ASN A 241 -1.59 15.00 6.88
N LEU A 242 -2.46 14.05 6.57
CA LEU A 242 -2.09 12.71 6.09
C LEU A 242 -1.31 12.74 4.76
N LEU A 243 -1.48 13.77 3.93
CA LEU A 243 -0.74 13.91 2.67
C LEU A 243 0.79 14.02 2.89
N LYS A 244 1.23 14.42 4.08
CA LYS A 244 2.66 14.50 4.42
C LYS A 244 3.33 13.12 4.58
N TRP A 245 2.56 12.03 4.65
CA TRP A 245 3.04 10.67 4.84
C TRP A 245 2.94 9.81 3.58
N LEU A 246 2.61 10.43 2.45
CA LEU A 246 2.52 9.74 1.16
C LEU A 246 3.87 9.23 0.65
N ASP A 247 4.98 9.73 1.17
CA ASP A 247 6.31 9.18 0.92
C ASP A 247 6.42 7.71 1.32
N LEU A 248 5.86 7.33 2.49
CA LEU A 248 5.80 5.94 2.94
C LEU A 248 4.87 5.10 2.03
N VAL A 249 3.72 5.67 1.66
CA VAL A 249 2.77 4.97 0.77
C VAL A 249 3.39 4.71 -0.61
N ALA A 250 4.10 5.70 -1.17
CA ALA A 250 4.81 5.51 -2.43
C ALA A 250 5.93 4.46 -2.32
N LEU A 251 6.66 4.46 -1.21
CA LEU A 251 7.76 3.54 -0.97
C LEU A 251 7.26 2.08 -0.93
N GLY A 252 6.26 1.74 -0.10
CA GLY A 252 5.70 0.39 -0.05
C GLY A 252 5.08 -0.02 -1.40
N THR A 253 4.22 0.84 -1.97
CA THR A 253 3.55 0.55 -3.25
C THR A 253 4.52 0.22 -4.39
N VAL A 254 5.63 0.97 -4.52
CA VAL A 254 6.62 0.71 -5.59
C VAL A 254 7.42 -0.56 -5.31
N CYS A 255 7.78 -0.80 -4.05
CA CYS A 255 8.61 -1.95 -3.66
C CYS A 255 7.85 -3.27 -3.72
N ASP A 256 6.55 -3.25 -3.49
CA ASP A 256 5.66 -4.43 -3.61
C ASP A 256 5.34 -4.80 -5.08
N LEU A 257 5.79 -3.99 -6.04
CA LEU A 257 5.64 -4.24 -7.48
C LEU A 257 4.19 -4.32 -7.97
N VAL A 258 3.24 -3.78 -7.24
CA VAL A 258 1.83 -3.72 -7.65
C VAL A 258 1.61 -2.77 -8.84
N PRO A 259 0.57 -2.99 -9.66
CA PRO A 259 0.30 -2.15 -10.82
C PRO A 259 0.11 -0.67 -10.46
N LEU A 260 0.86 0.23 -11.11
CA LEU A 260 0.74 1.68 -10.92
C LEU A 260 -0.40 2.26 -11.78
N ARG A 261 -1.63 1.89 -11.44
CA ARG A 261 -2.87 2.39 -12.03
C ARG A 261 -3.79 2.97 -10.97
N GLY A 262 -4.80 3.75 -11.38
CA GLY A 262 -5.79 4.32 -10.46
C GLY A 262 -5.16 4.99 -9.24
N LEU A 263 -5.61 4.59 -8.06
CA LEU A 263 -5.19 5.17 -6.79
C LEU A 263 -3.70 4.92 -6.48
N ASN A 264 -3.13 3.74 -6.83
CA ASN A 264 -1.69 3.49 -6.67
C ASN A 264 -0.85 4.51 -7.43
N ARG A 265 -1.25 4.82 -8.69
CA ARG A 265 -0.55 5.80 -9.49
C ARG A 265 -0.62 7.20 -8.86
N ALA A 266 -1.77 7.57 -8.31
CA ALA A 266 -1.95 8.84 -7.61
C ALA A 266 -1.10 8.90 -6.33
N PHE A 267 -1.09 7.84 -5.51
CA PHE A 267 -0.27 7.73 -4.31
C PHE A 267 1.22 7.88 -4.63
N VAL A 268 1.70 7.12 -5.61
CA VAL A 268 3.12 7.16 -6.01
C VAL A 268 3.48 8.53 -6.58
N SER A 269 2.68 9.08 -7.48
CA SER A 269 2.95 10.40 -8.06
C SER A 269 3.04 11.51 -7.01
N GLN A 270 2.12 11.54 -6.04
CA GLN A 270 2.15 12.54 -4.98
C GLN A 270 3.19 12.20 -3.90
N GLY A 271 3.36 10.93 -3.57
CA GLY A 271 4.33 10.48 -2.58
C GLY A 271 5.78 10.73 -2.99
N LEU A 272 6.11 10.59 -4.28
CA LEU A 272 7.42 10.97 -4.82
C LEU A 272 7.72 12.47 -4.60
N LYS A 273 6.72 13.37 -4.75
CA LYS A 273 6.88 14.79 -4.45
C LYS A 273 7.14 15.05 -2.97
N VAL A 274 6.55 14.23 -2.09
CA VAL A 274 6.81 14.31 -0.63
C VAL A 274 8.19 13.76 -0.31
N ALA A 275 8.56 12.59 -0.84
CA ALA A 275 9.86 11.96 -0.65
C ALA A 275 11.02 12.85 -1.11
N HIS A 276 10.84 13.54 -2.25
CA HIS A 276 11.85 14.48 -2.77
C HIS A 276 12.19 15.60 -1.78
N ARG A 277 11.26 16.01 -0.93
CA ARG A 277 11.51 17.04 0.09
C ARG A 277 12.43 16.55 1.23
N ARG A 278 12.73 15.26 1.28
CA ARG A 278 13.63 14.60 2.27
C ARG A 278 13.31 14.92 3.74
N LYS A 279 12.04 15.18 4.05
CA LYS A 279 11.61 15.46 5.44
C LYS A 279 11.49 14.21 6.29
N ASN A 280 11.37 13.04 5.68
CA ASN A 280 11.45 11.76 6.34
C ASN A 280 12.92 11.40 6.54
N VAL A 281 13.36 11.38 7.79
CA VAL A 281 14.78 11.19 8.15
C VAL A 281 15.33 9.86 7.61
N GLY A 282 14.54 8.78 7.67
CA GLY A 282 14.96 7.47 7.14
C GLY A 282 15.13 7.47 5.61
N ILE A 283 14.18 8.05 4.88
CA ILE A 283 14.28 8.19 3.42
C ILE A 283 15.46 9.11 3.04
N ALA A 284 15.68 10.19 3.80
CA ALA A 284 16.80 11.10 3.58
C ALA A 284 18.13 10.36 3.75
N ALA A 285 18.33 9.68 4.88
CA ALA A 285 19.55 8.92 5.17
C ALA A 285 19.81 7.81 4.13
N LEU A 286 18.78 7.04 3.77
CA LEU A 286 18.90 6.01 2.73
C LEU A 286 19.24 6.60 1.37
N SER A 287 18.73 7.79 1.04
CA SER A 287 19.07 8.49 -0.20
C SER A 287 20.54 8.94 -0.22
N GLU A 288 21.07 9.42 0.90
CA GLU A 288 22.48 9.78 1.04
C GLU A 288 23.40 8.56 0.87
N VAL A 289 23.10 7.47 1.58
CA VAL A 289 23.85 6.20 1.46
C VAL A 289 23.80 5.65 0.04
N ALA A 290 22.66 5.83 -0.64
CA ALA A 290 22.46 5.40 -2.02
C ALA A 290 23.04 6.40 -3.05
N LYS A 291 23.62 7.52 -2.60
CA LYS A 291 24.18 8.59 -3.46
C LYS A 291 23.16 9.14 -4.47
N ILE A 292 21.92 9.33 -4.02
CA ILE A 292 20.86 9.92 -4.84
C ILE A 292 20.94 11.44 -4.66
N ASP A 293 21.45 12.15 -5.65
CA ASP A 293 21.60 13.60 -5.68
C ASP A 293 20.53 14.32 -6.50
N GLU A 294 19.74 13.58 -7.27
CA GLU A 294 18.63 14.07 -8.08
C GLU A 294 17.25 13.86 -7.42
N LYS A 295 16.17 14.19 -8.16
CA LYS A 295 14.80 13.95 -7.72
C LYS A 295 14.51 12.46 -7.58
N ILE A 296 14.05 12.06 -6.38
CA ILE A 296 13.64 10.68 -6.12
C ILE A 296 12.52 10.29 -7.10
N ASN A 297 12.69 9.16 -7.76
CA ASN A 297 11.73 8.57 -8.70
C ASN A 297 11.51 7.08 -8.38
N CYS A 298 10.65 6.40 -9.17
CA CYS A 298 10.34 4.98 -8.94
C CYS A 298 11.57 4.07 -9.04
N TYR A 299 12.55 4.39 -9.90
CA TYR A 299 13.79 3.61 -9.98
C TYR A 299 14.58 3.67 -8.68
N HIS A 300 14.75 4.88 -8.13
CA HIS A 300 15.44 5.06 -6.84
C HIS A 300 14.76 4.29 -5.71
N ILE A 301 13.43 4.35 -5.64
CA ILE A 301 12.66 3.62 -4.63
C ILE A 301 12.81 2.12 -4.82
N GLY A 302 12.51 1.61 -6.03
CA GLY A 302 12.43 0.16 -6.27
C GLY A 302 13.79 -0.55 -6.32
N PHE A 303 14.87 0.14 -6.74
CA PHE A 303 16.17 -0.50 -6.96
C PHE A 303 17.28 -0.02 -6.03
N LEU A 304 17.13 1.14 -5.39
CA LEU A 304 18.16 1.66 -4.49
C LEU A 304 17.72 1.70 -3.02
N ILE A 305 16.55 2.24 -2.71
CA ILE A 305 16.06 2.39 -1.33
C ILE A 305 15.43 1.09 -0.83
N GLY A 306 14.47 0.55 -1.56
CA GLY A 306 13.73 -0.66 -1.16
C GLY A 306 14.61 -1.86 -0.86
N PRO A 307 15.57 -2.25 -1.74
CA PRO A 307 16.47 -3.37 -1.46
C PRO A 307 17.30 -3.22 -0.17
N ARG A 308 17.63 -1.99 0.23
CA ARG A 308 18.35 -1.73 1.48
C ARG A 308 17.49 -1.98 2.71
N ILE A 309 16.20 -1.64 2.64
CA ILE A 309 15.23 -1.94 3.71
C ILE A 309 15.00 -3.45 3.79
N ASN A 310 14.74 -4.10 2.64
CA ASN A 310 14.54 -5.55 2.57
C ASN A 310 15.75 -6.36 3.07
N ALA A 311 16.97 -5.84 2.87
CA ALA A 311 18.18 -6.49 3.38
C ALA A 311 18.19 -6.52 4.91
N GLY A 312 17.70 -5.46 5.60
CA GLY A 312 17.59 -5.43 7.06
C GLY A 312 16.76 -6.57 7.63
N GLY A 313 15.64 -6.91 6.99
CA GLY A 313 14.78 -8.04 7.39
C GLY A 313 15.34 -9.43 7.08
N ARG A 314 16.52 -9.54 6.42
CA ARG A 314 17.15 -10.81 6.05
C ARG A 314 18.40 -11.14 6.85
N ILE A 315 18.99 -10.14 7.49
CA ILE A 315 20.27 -10.29 8.20
C ILE A 315 20.06 -10.48 9.71
N GLY A 316 18.87 -10.21 10.24
CA GLY A 316 18.47 -10.42 11.65
C GLY A 316 19.02 -9.37 12.56
#